data_269ec85ff751138f0636097c966c0181
#
_entry.id   269ec85ff751138f0636097c966c0181
#
_cell.length_a   1.000
_cell.length_b   1.000
_cell.length_c   1.000
_cell.angle_alpha   90.00
_cell.angle_beta   90.00
_cell.angle_gamma   90.00
#
_symmetry.space_group_name_H-M   'P 1'
#
loop_
_entity.id
_entity.type
_entity.pdbx_description
1 polymer ?
#
loop_
_entity_poly.entity_id
_entity_poly.type
_entity_poly.pdbx_seq_one_letter_code
_entity_poly.pdbx_strand_id
1 'polypeptide(L)' 'NRNAFRGSRFNAPFRYRTFNNGVSIRSSYYAPRYRVNNYQNYRLPQPGRYQTYVRHYNDVLLVNTRTGRVVQAYRGFYW' A
#
# COMPACT_ATOMS: atom_id res chain seq x y z
N ASN A 1 14.56 12.22 -1.88
CA ASN A 1 14.38 12.67 -3.25
C ASN A 1 12.90 12.69 -3.62
N ARG A 2 12.39 13.86 -3.99
CA ARG A 2 10.96 14.02 -4.31
C ARG A 2 10.53 13.12 -5.49
N ASN A 3 11.42 12.88 -6.43
CA ASN A 3 11.07 12.06 -7.60
C ASN A 3 10.76 10.61 -7.23
N ALA A 4 11.31 10.12 -6.13
CA ALA A 4 11.03 8.75 -5.69
C ALA A 4 9.57 8.57 -5.28
N PHE A 5 8.91 9.66 -4.87
CA PHE A 5 7.52 9.61 -4.39
C PHE A 5 6.52 10.03 -5.46
N ARG A 6 7.00 10.35 -6.65
CA ARG A 6 6.11 10.70 -7.75
C ARG A 6 5.48 9.44 -8.29
N GLY A 7 4.17 9.31 -8.09
CA GLY A 7 3.44 8.15 -8.53
C GLY A 7 3.00 8.24 -9.97
N SER A 8 3.00 7.11 -10.66
CA SER A 8 2.32 7.00 -11.94
C SER A 8 0.81 6.99 -11.71
N ARG A 9 0.05 7.18 -12.79
CA ARG A 9 -1.41 7.09 -12.71
C ARG A 9 -1.80 5.71 -12.19
N PHE A 10 -2.68 5.68 -11.20
CA PHE A 10 -3.16 4.44 -10.61
C PHE A 10 -4.47 4.03 -11.27
N ASN A 11 -4.52 2.82 -11.81
CA ASN A 11 -5.72 2.25 -12.41
C ASN A 11 -6.14 1.03 -11.63
N ALA A 12 -7.39 1.03 -11.16
CA ALA A 12 -7.95 -0.10 -10.44
C ALA A 12 -9.45 -0.16 -10.66
N PRO A 13 -10.07 -1.36 -10.57
CA PRO A 13 -11.51 -1.50 -10.75
C PRO A 13 -12.32 -1.06 -9.53
N PHE A 14 -11.68 -0.51 -8.52
CA PHE A 14 -12.35 -0.04 -7.32
C PHE A 14 -12.05 1.44 -7.09
N ARG A 15 -12.93 2.09 -6.31
CA ARG A 15 -12.77 3.50 -5.98
C ARG A 15 -11.83 3.68 -4.81
N TYR A 16 -11.28 4.90 -4.67
CA TYR A 16 -10.47 5.25 -3.51
C TYR A 16 -11.32 5.15 -2.25
N ARG A 17 -10.74 4.54 -1.22
CA ARG A 17 -11.32 4.50 0.12
C ARG A 17 -10.22 4.79 1.12
N THR A 18 -10.56 5.50 2.18
CA THR A 18 -9.63 5.76 3.27
C THR A 18 -9.65 4.59 4.23
N PHE A 19 -8.59 3.80 4.19
CA PHE A 19 -8.45 2.65 5.10
C PHE A 19 -7.64 3.07 6.31
N ASN A 20 -8.22 2.89 7.48
CA ASN A 20 -7.53 3.17 8.75
C ASN A 20 -6.77 1.94 9.23
N ASN A 21 -5.78 2.18 10.10
CA ASN A 21 -5.04 1.08 10.72
C ASN A 21 -6.02 0.16 11.46
N GLY A 22 -5.82 -1.15 11.32
CA GLY A 22 -6.66 -2.14 11.97
C GLY A 22 -7.87 -2.60 11.16
N VAL A 23 -8.17 -1.93 10.05
CA VAL A 23 -9.30 -2.31 9.20
C VAL A 23 -8.92 -3.48 8.33
N SER A 24 -9.81 -4.45 8.17
CA SER A 24 -9.62 -5.57 7.24
C SER A 24 -10.15 -5.19 5.86
N ILE A 25 -9.39 -5.53 4.83
CA ILE A 25 -9.74 -5.20 3.45
C ILE A 25 -9.78 -6.47 2.60
N ARG A 26 -10.49 -6.39 1.47
CA ARG A 26 -10.60 -7.51 0.55
C ARG A 26 -9.27 -7.77 -0.14
N SER A 27 -9.04 -9.03 -0.52
CA SER A 27 -7.79 -9.43 -1.16
C SER A 27 -7.55 -8.72 -2.49
N SER A 28 -8.59 -8.25 -3.16
CA SER A 28 -8.44 -7.49 -4.39
C SER A 28 -7.62 -6.21 -4.21
N TYR A 29 -7.63 -5.63 -2.99
CA TYR A 29 -6.87 -4.41 -2.70
C TYR A 29 -5.38 -4.65 -2.54
N TYR A 30 -4.98 -5.87 -2.20
CA TYR A 30 -3.55 -6.20 -2.04
C TYR A 30 -3.10 -7.30 -3.02
N ALA A 31 -3.74 -7.34 -4.17
CA ALA A 31 -3.32 -8.26 -5.24
C ALA A 31 -1.87 -7.95 -5.65
N PRO A 32 -1.15 -8.93 -6.21
CA PRO A 32 0.26 -8.74 -6.56
C PRO A 32 0.53 -7.52 -7.43
N ARG A 33 -0.40 -7.16 -8.31
CA ARG A 33 -0.23 -6.01 -9.22
C ARG A 33 -0.13 -4.67 -8.47
N TYR A 34 -0.61 -4.61 -7.23
CA TYR A 34 -0.60 -3.37 -6.44
C TYR A 34 0.53 -3.35 -5.41
N ARG A 35 1.33 -4.41 -5.32
CA ARG A 35 2.37 -4.50 -4.30
C ARG A 35 3.53 -3.58 -4.62
N VAL A 36 4.04 -2.95 -3.58
CA VAL A 36 5.20 -2.06 -3.68
C VAL A 36 6.42 -2.86 -3.25
N ASN A 37 7.13 -3.41 -4.25
CA ASN A 37 8.30 -4.25 -3.97
C ASN A 37 9.57 -3.43 -3.75
N ASN A 38 9.57 -2.18 -4.21
CA ASN A 38 10.71 -1.28 -4.09
C ASN A 38 10.58 -0.36 -2.87
N TYR A 39 10.00 -0.87 -1.80
CA TYR A 39 9.77 -0.09 -0.59
C TYR A 39 11.05 0.50 -0.02
N GLN A 40 12.19 -0.12 -0.26
CA GLN A 40 13.48 0.37 0.21
C GLN A 40 13.85 1.72 -0.40
N ASN A 41 13.42 1.97 -1.64
CA ASN A 41 13.67 3.25 -2.31
C ASN A 41 12.91 4.40 -1.65
N TYR A 42 11.90 4.09 -0.85
CA TYR A 42 11.08 5.06 -0.14
C TYR A 42 11.41 5.10 1.34
N ARG A 43 12.46 4.40 1.77
CA ARG A 43 12.89 4.32 3.17
C ARG A 43 11.81 3.75 4.09
N LEU A 44 10.95 2.92 3.55
CA LEU A 44 9.96 2.22 4.36
C LEU A 44 10.61 1.05 5.08
N PRO A 45 10.17 0.76 6.32
CA PRO A 45 10.71 -0.38 7.06
C PRO A 45 10.48 -1.69 6.33
N GLN A 46 11.37 -2.65 6.55
CA GLN A 46 11.17 -3.99 6.01
C GLN A 46 9.88 -4.58 6.57
N PRO A 47 8.99 -5.09 5.70
CA PRO A 47 7.75 -5.68 6.19
C PRO A 47 8.03 -6.96 6.96
N GLY A 48 7.19 -7.23 7.95
CA GLY A 48 7.30 -8.44 8.72
C GLY A 48 6.79 -9.64 7.94
N ARG A 49 6.81 -10.80 8.63
CA ARG A 49 6.28 -12.04 8.07
C ARG A 49 4.79 -11.83 7.73
N TYR A 50 4.38 -12.26 6.56
CA TYR A 50 3.00 -12.11 6.06
C TYR A 50 2.57 -10.67 5.84
N GLN A 51 3.50 -9.72 5.81
CA GLN A 51 3.18 -8.32 5.54
C GLN A 51 3.70 -7.92 4.17
N THR A 52 2.99 -7.01 3.52
CA THR A 52 3.44 -6.46 2.25
C THR A 52 2.92 -5.04 2.12
N TYR A 53 3.68 -4.22 1.42
CA TYR A 53 3.23 -2.88 1.06
C TYR A 53 2.43 -2.94 -0.22
N VAL A 54 1.30 -2.26 -0.24
CA VAL A 54 0.48 -2.13 -1.44
C VAL A 54 0.14 -0.68 -1.69
N ARG A 55 0.00 -0.34 -2.96
CA ARG A 55 -0.43 1.00 -3.35
C ARG A 55 -1.95 1.02 -3.45
N HIS A 56 -2.56 2.04 -2.85
CA HIS A 56 -3.99 2.33 -3.00
C HIS A 56 -4.11 3.79 -3.41
N TYR A 57 -4.21 4.02 -4.73
CA TYR A 57 -4.17 5.35 -5.31
C TYR A 57 -2.88 6.06 -4.90
N ASN A 58 -2.93 7.14 -4.13
CA ASN A 58 -1.71 7.83 -3.70
C ASN A 58 -1.27 7.45 -2.29
N ASP A 59 -1.93 6.46 -1.69
CA ASP A 59 -1.57 5.95 -0.37
C ASP A 59 -0.78 4.66 -0.49
N VAL A 60 0.03 4.39 0.52
CA VAL A 60 0.69 3.10 0.68
C VAL A 60 0.17 2.46 1.95
N LEU A 61 -0.22 1.20 1.85
CA LEU A 61 -0.75 0.44 2.99
C LEU A 61 0.18 -0.72 3.28
N LEU A 62 0.51 -0.91 4.55
CA LEU A 62 1.17 -2.13 5.01
C LEU A 62 0.07 -3.09 5.44
N VAL A 63 -0.06 -4.22 4.75
CA VAL A 63 -1.17 -5.14 4.91
C VAL A 63 -0.65 -6.50 5.35
N ASN A 64 -1.34 -7.11 6.32
CA ASN A 64 -1.11 -8.50 6.68
C ASN A 64 -1.86 -9.36 5.69
N THR A 65 -1.14 -10.12 4.87
CA THR A 65 -1.75 -10.88 3.78
C THR A 65 -2.53 -12.11 4.25
N ARG A 66 -2.32 -12.56 5.48
CA ARG A 66 -3.09 -13.68 6.04
C ARG A 66 -4.46 -13.25 6.52
N THR A 67 -4.55 -12.05 7.11
CA THR A 67 -5.79 -11.57 7.70
C THR A 67 -6.47 -10.49 6.88
N GLY A 68 -5.74 -9.89 5.93
CA GLY A 68 -6.24 -8.75 5.17
C GLY A 68 -6.29 -7.46 5.99
N ARG A 69 -5.67 -7.44 7.17
CA ARG A 69 -5.74 -6.27 8.04
C ARG A 69 -4.68 -5.25 7.68
N VAL A 70 -5.09 -3.99 7.63
CA VAL A 70 -4.17 -2.87 7.42
C VAL A 70 -3.41 -2.63 8.72
N VAL A 71 -2.08 -2.79 8.66
CA VAL A 71 -1.22 -2.58 9.82
C VAL A 71 -0.88 -1.11 9.97
N GLN A 72 -0.58 -0.46 8.84
CA GLN A 72 -0.20 0.95 8.83
C GLN A 72 -0.59 1.56 7.49
N ALA A 73 -1.15 2.76 7.51
CA ALA A 73 -1.49 3.50 6.30
C ALA A 73 -0.60 4.73 6.21
N TYR A 74 0.00 4.93 5.04
CA TYR A 74 0.82 6.11 4.72
C TYR A 74 0.05 6.93 3.68
N ARG A 75 -0.70 7.91 4.15
CA ARG A 75 -1.59 8.68 3.29
C ARG A 75 -0.84 9.73 2.49
N GLY A 76 -1.29 9.94 1.25
CA GLY A 76 -0.69 10.92 0.39
C GLY A 76 0.78 10.65 0.12
N PHE A 77 1.15 9.38 0.06
CA PHE A 77 2.54 8.95 -0.10
C PHE A 77 3.07 9.33 -1.48
N TYR A 78 2.27 9.11 -2.51
CA TYR A 78 2.60 9.49 -3.87
C TYR A 78 1.98 10.85 -4.18
N TRP A 79 2.56 11.51 -5.18
CA TRP A 79 2.03 12.79 -5.62
C TRP A 79 2.16 12.97 -7.12
#